data_938156536f3896aad6014e301a35bc21
#
_entry.id   938156536f3896aad6014e301a35bc21
#
_cell.length_a   1.000
_cell.length_b   1.000
_cell.length_c   1.000
_cell.angle_alpha   90.00
_cell.angle_beta   90.00
_cell.angle_gamma   90.00
#
_symmetry.space_group_name_H-M   'P 1'
#
loop_
_entity.id
_entity.type
_entity.pdbx_description
1 polymer ?
#
loop_
_entity_poly.entity_id
_entity_poly.type
_entity_poly.pdbx_seq_one_letter_code
_entity_poly.pdbx_strand_id
1 'polypeptide(L)'
;MSMQNTLSINWSCNHTWIQSSKNTSWCLLGCCIGDFGTIAFFQFTEISWPVLAIMSLAIINGILTSIALETYVLSRQMSFNIAFKTAIGMSLVSMISMEVAMNVTDVIFTGGAILTWWVIPLMLIAGFITPLPYNYWRLKALGKGLSLIHISEPTRQDR
;
A
#
# COMPACT_ATOMS: atom_id res chain seq x y z
N MET A 1 0.81 -25.22 29.32
CA MET A 1 -0.07 -25.04 28.17
C MET A 1 0.66 -24.19 27.17
N SER A 2 0.91 -24.73 26.01
CA SER A 2 1.99 -24.37 25.09
C SER A 2 1.77 -23.06 24.33
N MET A 3 2.59 -22.09 24.65
CA MET A 3 2.82 -20.85 23.85
C MET A 3 3.79 -21.11 22.67
N GLN A 4 3.73 -22.23 22.00
CA GLN A 4 4.75 -22.57 20.98
C GLN A 4 4.26 -22.64 19.55
N ASN A 5 3.05 -22.14 19.22
CA ASN A 5 2.53 -22.28 17.85
C ASN A 5 2.42 -20.98 17.02
N THR A 6 3.10 -19.90 17.39
CA THR A 6 2.97 -18.62 16.70
C THR A 6 4.09 -18.28 15.70
N LEU A 7 5.05 -19.17 15.47
CA LEU A 7 6.25 -18.83 14.68
C LEU A 7 6.48 -19.61 13.37
N SER A 8 5.59 -20.49 12.97
CA SER A 8 5.69 -21.11 11.64
C SER A 8 4.68 -20.51 10.67
N ILE A 9 4.95 -19.28 10.23
CA ILE A 9 4.20 -18.69 9.10
C ILE A 9 4.60 -19.47 7.85
N ASN A 10 3.66 -20.25 7.32
CA ASN A 10 3.89 -20.95 6.07
C ASN A 10 3.85 -19.94 4.90
N TRP A 11 5.01 -19.61 4.37
CA TRP A 11 5.20 -18.70 3.26
C TRP A 11 4.83 -19.30 1.89
N SER A 12 4.46 -20.58 1.84
CA SER A 12 4.18 -21.31 0.60
C SER A 12 2.72 -21.22 0.13
N CYS A 13 1.87 -20.44 0.77
CA CYS A 13 0.46 -20.36 0.42
C CYS A 13 0.24 -19.42 -0.79
N ASN A 14 0.05 -20.01 -1.97
CA ASN A 14 -0.15 -19.26 -3.22
C ASN A 14 -1.38 -18.32 -3.17
N HIS A 15 -2.46 -18.77 -2.57
CA HIS A 15 -3.68 -17.96 -2.42
C HIS A 15 -3.41 -16.68 -1.62
N THR A 16 -2.63 -16.77 -0.53
CA THR A 16 -2.26 -15.60 0.28
C THR A 16 -1.37 -14.63 -0.48
N TRP A 17 -0.46 -15.13 -1.32
CA TRP A 17 0.36 -14.29 -2.18
C TRP A 17 -0.46 -13.52 -3.21
N ILE A 18 -1.41 -14.18 -3.87
CA ILE A 18 -2.31 -13.52 -4.84
C ILE A 18 -3.14 -12.44 -4.15
N GLN A 19 -3.68 -12.72 -2.96
CA GLN A 19 -4.47 -11.74 -2.21
C GLN A 19 -3.62 -10.57 -1.71
N SER A 20 -2.41 -10.85 -1.22
CA SER A 20 -1.44 -9.83 -0.83
C SER A 20 -1.07 -8.93 -2.01
N SER A 21 -0.81 -9.51 -3.17
CA SER A 21 -0.49 -8.76 -4.39
C SER A 21 -1.64 -7.86 -4.84
N LYS A 22 -2.88 -8.34 -4.79
CA LYS A 22 -4.07 -7.52 -5.10
C LYS A 22 -4.21 -6.34 -4.15
N ASN A 23 -4.06 -6.56 -2.84
CA ASN A 23 -4.12 -5.49 -1.85
C ASN A 23 -3.00 -4.47 -2.06
N THR A 24 -1.78 -4.94 -2.31
CA THR A 24 -0.62 -4.08 -2.60
C THR A 24 -0.83 -3.28 -3.87
N SER A 25 -1.44 -3.86 -4.92
CA SER A 25 -1.74 -3.15 -6.17
C SER A 25 -2.74 -2.00 -5.97
N TRP A 26 -3.79 -2.19 -5.19
CA TRP A 26 -4.75 -1.13 -4.88
C TRP A 26 -4.11 0.00 -4.08
N CYS A 27 -3.29 -0.35 -3.09
CA CYS A 27 -2.53 0.60 -2.29
C CYS A 27 -1.55 1.39 -3.18
N LEU A 28 -0.80 0.70 -4.05
CA LEU A 28 0.13 1.31 -4.99
C LEU A 28 -0.57 2.29 -5.93
N LEU A 29 -1.73 1.92 -6.46
CA LEU A 29 -2.52 2.81 -7.32
C LEU A 29 -2.88 4.11 -6.60
N GLY A 30 -3.36 4.02 -5.36
CA GLY A 30 -3.67 5.18 -4.54
C GLY A 30 -2.45 6.06 -4.27
N CYS A 31 -1.33 5.44 -3.89
CA CYS A 31 -0.06 6.12 -3.69
C CYS A 31 0.43 6.84 -4.94
N CYS A 32 0.43 6.17 -6.09
CA CYS A 32 0.86 6.77 -7.35
C CYS A 32 0.05 8.01 -7.76
N ILE A 33 -1.25 8.03 -7.51
CA ILE A 33 -2.10 9.18 -7.84
C ILE A 33 -1.63 10.42 -7.08
N GLY A 34 -1.36 10.30 -5.79
CA GLY A 34 -0.94 11.43 -4.97
C GLY A 34 0.53 11.80 -5.16
N ASP A 35 1.42 10.82 -5.17
CA ASP A 35 2.87 11.01 -5.30
C ASP A 35 3.23 11.57 -6.68
N PHE A 36 2.90 10.85 -7.74
CA PHE A 36 3.20 11.30 -9.11
C PHE A 36 2.45 12.57 -9.48
N GLY A 37 1.20 12.74 -8.99
CA GLY A 37 0.45 13.97 -9.19
C GLY A 37 1.15 15.18 -8.57
N THR A 38 1.73 15.04 -7.39
CA THR A 38 2.47 16.10 -6.72
C THR A 38 3.77 16.42 -7.44
N ILE A 39 4.58 15.42 -7.76
CA ILE A 39 5.85 15.61 -8.47
C ILE A 39 5.60 16.25 -9.85
N ALA A 40 4.62 15.75 -10.60
CA ALA A 40 4.23 16.30 -11.89
C ALA A 40 3.78 17.77 -11.78
N PHE A 41 2.99 18.09 -10.75
CA PHE A 41 2.56 19.48 -10.52
C PHE A 41 3.75 20.43 -10.37
N PHE A 42 4.72 20.10 -9.52
CA PHE A 42 5.92 20.92 -9.34
C PHE A 42 6.79 20.97 -10.61
N GLN A 43 6.88 19.86 -11.32
CA GLN A 43 7.65 19.77 -12.57
C GLN A 43 7.05 20.63 -13.69
N PHE A 44 5.72 20.68 -13.83
CA PHE A 44 5.05 21.47 -14.86
C PHE A 44 4.91 22.95 -14.51
N THR A 45 4.82 23.29 -13.22
CA THR A 45 4.69 24.69 -12.77
C THR A 45 6.04 25.38 -12.59
N GLU A 46 7.15 24.64 -12.72
CA GLU A 46 8.53 25.16 -12.55
C GLU A 46 8.76 25.86 -11.18
N ILE A 47 7.97 25.50 -10.17
CA ILE A 47 8.12 26.05 -8.82
C ILE A 47 9.38 25.48 -8.16
N SER A 48 10.37 26.32 -7.90
CA SER A 48 11.66 25.93 -7.30
C SER A 48 11.54 25.71 -5.80
N TRP A 49 11.07 24.55 -5.39
CA TRP A 49 11.12 24.12 -3.99
C TRP A 49 12.29 23.16 -3.76
N PRO A 50 12.81 23.08 -2.51
CA PRO A 50 13.79 22.07 -2.17
C PRO A 50 13.26 20.65 -2.45
N VAL A 51 14.09 19.79 -3.03
CA VAL A 51 13.71 18.41 -3.38
C VAL A 51 13.07 17.68 -2.19
N LEU A 52 13.65 17.82 -0.99
CA LEU A 52 13.12 17.20 0.22
C LEU A 52 11.70 17.67 0.56
N ALA A 53 11.37 18.93 0.32
CA ALA A 53 10.03 19.46 0.56
C ALA A 53 9.01 18.91 -0.45
N ILE A 54 9.38 18.83 -1.73
CA ILE A 54 8.54 18.22 -2.77
C ILE A 54 8.27 16.76 -2.45
N MET A 55 9.31 15.98 -2.10
CA MET A 55 9.18 14.58 -1.74
C MET A 55 8.30 14.36 -0.49
N SER A 56 8.50 15.19 0.54
CA SER A 56 7.67 15.10 1.75
C SER A 56 6.20 15.34 1.44
N LEU A 57 5.90 16.31 0.60
CA LEU A 57 4.53 16.61 0.18
C LEU A 57 3.97 15.51 -0.72
N ALA A 58 4.78 14.95 -1.60
CA ALA A 58 4.41 13.83 -2.46
C ALA A 58 4.03 12.59 -1.64
N ILE A 59 4.85 12.22 -0.65
CA ILE A 59 4.58 11.12 0.28
C ILE A 59 3.27 11.35 1.05
N ILE A 60 3.07 12.55 1.59
CA ILE A 60 1.83 12.88 2.32
C ILE A 60 0.61 12.74 1.41
N ASN A 61 0.66 13.30 0.21
CA ASN A 61 -0.43 13.24 -0.75
C ASN A 61 -0.67 11.78 -1.22
N GLY A 62 0.38 11.01 -1.45
CA GLY A 62 0.29 9.60 -1.80
C GLY A 62 -0.42 8.78 -0.71
N ILE A 63 -0.06 8.98 0.55
CA ILE A 63 -0.72 8.32 1.69
C ILE A 63 -2.20 8.74 1.77
N LEU A 64 -2.50 10.03 1.64
CA LEU A 64 -3.88 10.54 1.72
C LEU A 64 -4.77 9.98 0.60
N THR A 65 -4.28 9.98 -0.64
CA THR A 65 -5.01 9.42 -1.79
C THR A 65 -5.19 7.90 -1.68
N SER A 66 -4.19 7.20 -1.15
CA SER A 66 -4.29 5.76 -0.90
C SER A 66 -5.33 5.44 0.18
N ILE A 67 -5.32 6.16 1.31
CA ILE A 67 -6.34 6.02 2.35
C ILE A 67 -7.74 6.32 1.80
N ALA A 68 -7.88 7.38 1.00
CA ALA A 68 -9.16 7.75 0.38
C ALA A 68 -9.66 6.63 -0.56
N LEU A 69 -8.79 6.10 -1.42
CA LEU A 69 -9.13 5.01 -2.34
C LEU A 69 -9.50 3.72 -1.60
N GLU A 70 -8.71 3.31 -0.61
CA GLU A 70 -9.00 2.12 0.20
C GLU A 70 -10.31 2.28 0.99
N THR A 71 -10.52 3.46 1.59
CA THR A 71 -11.77 3.77 2.31
C THR A 71 -12.96 3.69 1.37
N TYR A 72 -12.84 4.22 0.14
CA TYR A 72 -13.89 4.14 -0.87
C TYR A 72 -14.22 2.70 -1.23
N VAL A 73 -13.21 1.88 -1.51
CA VAL A 73 -13.40 0.45 -1.85
C VAL A 73 -14.06 -0.29 -0.68
N LEU A 74 -13.60 -0.08 0.54
CA LEU A 74 -14.14 -0.72 1.74
C LEU A 74 -15.56 -0.21 2.10
N SER A 75 -15.87 1.05 1.83
CA SER A 75 -17.20 1.62 2.11
C SER A 75 -18.33 1.00 1.28
N ARG A 76 -17.96 0.28 0.21
CA ARG A 76 -18.93 -0.53 -0.55
C ARG A 76 -19.37 -1.80 0.18
N GLN A 77 -18.62 -2.20 1.23
CA GLN A 77 -18.84 -3.46 1.95
C GLN A 77 -19.19 -3.24 3.43
N MET A 78 -18.84 -2.08 3.98
CA MET A 78 -19.06 -1.73 5.38
C MET A 78 -19.34 -0.23 5.54
N SER A 79 -19.78 0.20 6.74
CA SER A 79 -20.04 1.62 7.00
C SER A 79 -18.76 2.44 6.88
N PHE A 80 -18.88 3.69 6.42
CA PHE A 80 -17.75 4.59 6.16
C PHE A 80 -16.77 4.72 7.32
N ASN A 81 -17.29 4.89 8.55
CA ASN A 81 -16.46 5.02 9.75
C ASN A 81 -15.59 3.77 10.03
N ILE A 82 -16.15 2.59 9.79
CA ILE A 82 -15.42 1.32 9.96
C ILE A 82 -14.41 1.17 8.82
N ALA A 83 -14.81 1.48 7.59
CA ALA A 83 -13.93 1.45 6.42
C ALA A 83 -12.71 2.35 6.60
N PHE A 84 -12.90 3.59 7.05
CA PHE A 84 -11.83 4.55 7.28
C PHE A 84 -10.84 4.08 8.38
N LYS A 85 -11.37 3.64 9.54
CA LYS A 85 -10.52 3.10 10.61
C LYS A 85 -9.75 1.86 10.18
N THR A 86 -10.37 1.03 9.36
CA THR A 86 -9.75 -0.19 8.82
C THR A 86 -8.65 0.16 7.82
N ALA A 87 -8.89 1.09 6.90
CA ALA A 87 -7.88 1.55 5.95
C ALA A 87 -6.64 2.09 6.66
N ILE A 88 -6.81 3.01 7.61
CA ILE A 88 -5.67 3.56 8.37
C ILE A 88 -4.98 2.47 9.19
N GLY A 89 -5.72 1.71 10.00
CA GLY A 89 -5.13 0.76 10.94
C GLY A 89 -4.43 -0.43 10.27
N MET A 90 -4.83 -0.76 9.03
CA MET A 90 -4.30 -1.93 8.34
C MET A 90 -3.19 -1.61 7.34
N SER A 91 -3.25 -0.45 6.70
CA SER A 91 -2.43 -0.18 5.52
C SER A 91 -1.35 0.87 5.74
N LEU A 92 -1.41 1.66 6.82
CA LEU A 92 -0.50 2.80 7.02
C LEU A 92 0.99 2.42 6.93
N VAL A 93 1.41 1.33 7.58
CA VAL A 93 2.81 0.88 7.53
C VAL A 93 3.21 0.47 6.12
N SER A 94 2.32 -0.22 5.42
CA SER A 94 2.51 -0.61 4.02
C SER A 94 2.63 0.60 3.11
N MET A 95 1.77 1.61 3.28
CA MET A 95 1.78 2.85 2.51
C MET A 95 3.08 3.63 2.72
N ILE A 96 3.50 3.83 3.97
CA ILE A 96 4.75 4.53 4.29
C ILE A 96 5.95 3.82 3.66
N SER A 97 6.05 2.50 3.79
CA SER A 97 7.16 1.74 3.22
C SER A 97 7.18 1.80 1.69
N MET A 98 6.02 1.81 1.06
CA MET A 98 5.85 1.94 -0.39
C MET A 98 6.30 3.31 -0.89
N GLU A 99 5.80 4.38 -0.26
CA GLU A 99 6.13 5.76 -0.61
C GLU A 99 7.62 6.05 -0.45
N VAL A 100 8.21 5.61 0.67
CA VAL A 100 9.65 5.75 0.89
C VAL A 100 10.44 5.01 -0.18
N ALA A 101 10.07 3.79 -0.54
CA ALA A 101 10.76 3.02 -1.57
C ALA A 101 10.67 3.68 -2.95
N MET A 102 9.50 4.22 -3.32
CA MET A 102 9.31 4.93 -4.60
C MET A 102 10.15 6.20 -4.66
N ASN A 103 10.07 7.03 -3.63
CA ASN A 103 10.79 8.31 -3.60
C ASN A 103 12.31 8.13 -3.49
N VAL A 104 12.80 7.15 -2.72
CA VAL A 104 14.22 6.80 -2.69
C VAL A 104 14.72 6.33 -4.06
N THR A 105 13.92 5.53 -4.76
CA THR A 105 14.24 5.09 -6.12
C THR A 105 14.33 6.28 -7.07
N ASP A 106 13.39 7.22 -7.01
CA ASP A 106 13.43 8.44 -7.83
C ASP A 106 14.72 9.22 -7.60
N VAL A 107 15.05 9.54 -6.35
CA VAL A 107 16.28 10.28 -6.00
C VAL A 107 17.54 9.57 -6.45
N ILE A 108 17.64 8.26 -6.31
CA ILE A 108 18.83 7.50 -6.71
C ILE A 108 19.06 7.60 -8.22
N PHE A 109 18.00 7.54 -9.02
CA PHE A 109 18.12 7.48 -10.47
C PHE A 109 18.03 8.84 -11.17
N THR A 110 17.34 9.82 -10.58
CA THR A 110 17.18 11.16 -11.17
C THR A 110 17.97 12.25 -10.45
N GLY A 111 18.40 11.99 -9.22
CA GLY A 111 19.05 12.99 -8.35
C GLY A 111 18.09 13.99 -7.71
N GLY A 112 16.77 13.83 -7.90
CA GLY A 112 15.75 14.74 -7.38
C GLY A 112 14.35 14.16 -7.41
N ALA A 113 13.35 14.98 -7.16
CA ALA A 113 11.94 14.62 -7.35
C ALA A 113 11.56 14.94 -8.81
N ILE A 114 11.86 14.04 -9.73
CA ILE A 114 11.69 14.26 -11.19
C ILE A 114 11.05 13.02 -11.81
N LEU A 115 9.81 13.17 -12.24
CA LEU A 115 9.08 12.09 -12.89
C LEU A 115 9.60 11.88 -14.32
N THR A 116 10.35 10.80 -14.53
CA THR A 116 10.93 10.42 -15.82
C THR A 116 10.36 9.08 -16.29
N TRP A 117 10.03 8.96 -17.56
CA TRP A 117 9.37 7.77 -18.13
C TRP A 117 10.08 6.45 -17.84
N TRP A 118 11.39 6.42 -17.84
CA TRP A 118 12.17 5.20 -17.60
C TRP A 118 12.34 4.88 -16.12
N VAL A 119 12.19 5.87 -15.21
CA VAL A 119 12.27 5.68 -13.74
C VAL A 119 10.93 5.22 -13.17
N ILE A 120 9.80 5.63 -13.77
CA ILE A 120 8.46 5.24 -13.31
C ILE A 120 8.32 3.71 -13.11
N PRO A 121 8.69 2.85 -14.07
CA PRO A 121 8.63 1.40 -13.86
C PRO A 121 9.46 0.91 -12.68
N LEU A 122 10.63 1.50 -12.46
CA LEU A 122 11.51 1.15 -11.33
C LEU A 122 10.90 1.55 -9.99
N MET A 123 10.30 2.76 -9.91
CA MET A 123 9.56 3.22 -8.74
C MET A 123 8.39 2.28 -8.42
N LEU A 124 7.62 1.90 -9.44
CA LEU A 124 6.49 0.98 -9.28
C LEU A 124 6.93 -0.41 -8.79
N ILE A 125 8.01 -0.95 -9.32
CA ILE A 125 8.56 -2.23 -8.88
C ILE A 125 9.04 -2.14 -7.43
N ALA A 126 9.81 -1.09 -7.08
CA ALA A 126 10.28 -0.88 -5.72
C ALA A 126 9.13 -0.70 -4.74
N GLY A 127 8.14 0.13 -5.09
CA GLY A 127 6.93 0.37 -4.30
C GLY A 127 6.05 -0.86 -4.15
N PHE A 128 6.02 -1.76 -5.13
CA PHE A 128 5.27 -3.00 -5.06
C PHE A 128 5.95 -4.06 -4.19
N ILE A 129 7.25 -4.29 -4.42
CA ILE A 129 7.99 -5.37 -3.75
C ILE A 129 8.22 -5.07 -2.28
N THR A 130 8.50 -3.82 -1.92
CA THR A 130 8.86 -3.44 -0.55
C THR A 130 7.77 -3.76 0.49
N PRO A 131 6.48 -3.40 0.31
CA PRO A 131 5.45 -3.72 1.28
C PRO A 131 4.90 -5.14 1.16
N LEU A 132 5.21 -5.87 0.08
CA LEU A 132 4.60 -7.16 -0.23
C LEU A 132 4.82 -8.22 0.86
N PRO A 133 6.03 -8.41 1.42
CA PRO A 133 6.25 -9.36 2.51
C PRO A 133 5.48 -8.99 3.77
N TYR A 134 5.40 -7.69 4.09
CA TYR A 134 4.62 -7.19 5.22
C TYR A 134 3.12 -7.46 5.03
N ASN A 135 2.59 -7.20 3.84
CA ASN A 135 1.19 -7.46 3.51
C ASN A 135 0.85 -8.95 3.55
N TYR A 136 1.77 -9.81 3.11
CA TYR A 136 1.63 -11.26 3.24
C TYR A 136 1.58 -11.69 4.70
N TRP A 137 2.53 -11.24 5.50
CA TRP A 137 2.57 -11.53 6.94
C TRP A 137 1.30 -11.06 7.63
N ARG A 138 0.84 -9.87 7.34
CA ARG A 138 -0.39 -9.29 7.91
C ARG A 138 -1.62 -10.13 7.60
N LEU A 139 -1.77 -10.59 6.36
CA LEU A 139 -2.87 -11.47 5.97
C LEU A 139 -2.86 -12.78 6.73
N LYS A 140 -1.70 -13.38 6.91
CA LYS A 140 -1.55 -14.64 7.67
C LYS A 140 -1.75 -14.47 9.16
N ALA A 141 -1.17 -13.43 9.76
CA ALA A 141 -1.17 -13.22 11.20
C ALA A 141 -2.52 -12.67 11.71
N LEU A 142 -3.16 -11.79 10.94
CA LEU A 142 -4.33 -11.05 11.40
C LEU A 142 -5.62 -11.44 10.64
N GLY A 143 -5.54 -12.24 9.60
CA GLY A 143 -6.68 -12.58 8.74
C GLY A 143 -7.36 -11.36 8.10
N LYS A 144 -6.66 -10.23 8.01
CA LYS A 144 -7.21 -8.94 7.56
C LYS A 144 -6.64 -8.57 6.21
N GLY A 145 -7.48 -8.48 5.21
CA GLY A 145 -7.15 -7.99 3.87
C GLY A 145 -8.26 -7.15 3.29
N LEU A 146 -7.96 -6.37 2.25
CA LEU A 146 -8.93 -5.55 1.53
C LEU A 146 -10.04 -6.40 0.89
N SER A 147 -9.78 -7.67 0.65
CA SER A 147 -10.72 -8.63 0.09
C SER A 147 -11.41 -9.43 1.21
N LEU A 148 -12.25 -8.78 1.99
CA LEU A 148 -13.15 -9.45 2.96
C LEU A 148 -14.33 -10.16 2.29
N ILE A 149 -14.31 -10.33 0.96
CA ILE A 149 -15.45 -10.85 0.19
C ILE A 149 -15.73 -12.33 0.45
N HIS A 150 -14.90 -13.04 1.22
CA HIS A 150 -15.08 -14.49 1.45
C HIS A 150 -14.85 -14.91 2.91
N ILE A 151 -15.39 -14.17 3.87
CA ILE A 151 -15.58 -14.68 5.23
C ILE A 151 -17.07 -14.63 5.56
N SER A 152 -17.84 -15.46 4.91
CA SER A 152 -19.12 -15.92 5.40
C SER A 152 -19.52 -17.22 4.71
N GLU A 153 -18.70 -18.25 4.85
CA GLU A 153 -19.29 -19.56 4.99
C GLU A 153 -19.34 -19.88 6.47
N PRO A 154 -20.53 -19.89 7.08
CA PRO A 154 -20.66 -20.53 8.36
C PRO A 154 -20.30 -21.98 8.12
N THR A 155 -19.25 -22.45 8.74
CA THR A 155 -19.00 -23.86 8.92
C THR A 155 -20.30 -24.46 9.46
N ARG A 156 -21.03 -25.07 8.57
CA ARG A 156 -22.11 -25.98 8.91
C ARG A 156 -21.42 -27.14 9.62
N GLN A 157 -21.32 -27.01 10.91
CA GLN A 157 -20.83 -28.09 11.75
C GLN A 157 -21.94 -29.10 11.82
N ASP A 158 -21.65 -30.22 11.21
CA ASP A 158 -22.49 -31.40 11.13
C ASP A 158 -22.95 -31.88 12.48
N ARG A 159 -24.18 -32.36 12.43
CA ARG A 159 -24.67 -33.36 13.38
C ARG A 159 -24.03 -34.70 13.09
#